data_67b0c3237da1ffcf4d285a6d8613fcb4
#
_entry.id   67b0c3237da1ffcf4d285a6d8613fcb4
#
_cell.length_a   1.000
_cell.length_b   1.000
_cell.length_c   1.000
_cell.angle_alpha   90.00
_cell.angle_beta   90.00
_cell.angle_gamma   90.00
#
_symmetry.space_group_name_H-M   'P 1'
#
loop_
_entity.id
_entity.type
_entity.pdbx_description
1 polymer ?
#
loop_
_entity_poly.entity_id
_entity_poly.type
_entity_poly.pdbx_seq_one_letter_code
_entity_poly.pdbx_strand_id
1 'polypeptide(L)'
;MTTPQVVYEYNLVEKKKIVLKKQEIPSGHNPKNYITKRIFAKSKDGEKIPISILKRNNTLENSPTLLYGYGSYGISIPPSFSASRLSLVDRGMVYAIAHIRGGMDKGKKWYKDGKKEKKINSLEDLISSALFLKEEKISSDLSSHGGRE
;
A
#
# COMPACT_ATOMS: atom_id res chain seq x y z
N MET A 1 6.86 -4.44 2.23
CA MET A 1 7.05 -3.74 0.94
C MET A 1 8.53 -3.61 0.56
N THR A 2 9.44 -3.55 1.52
CA THR A 2 10.88 -3.30 1.29
C THR A 2 11.73 -4.55 1.16
N THR A 3 11.23 -5.73 1.52
CA THR A 3 12.00 -6.98 1.53
C THR A 3 11.54 -7.91 0.42
N PRO A 4 12.43 -8.37 -0.48
CA PRO A 4 12.11 -9.38 -1.46
C PRO A 4 11.61 -10.66 -0.83
N GLN A 5 10.90 -11.48 -1.61
CA GLN A 5 10.38 -12.75 -1.15
C GLN A 5 11.54 -13.69 -0.74
N VAL A 6 11.36 -14.33 0.41
CA VAL A 6 12.31 -15.31 0.95
C VAL A 6 11.56 -16.59 1.30
N VAL A 7 12.03 -17.72 0.80
CA VAL A 7 11.58 -19.05 1.18
C VAL A 7 12.58 -19.61 2.17
N TYR A 8 12.10 -20.12 3.28
CA TYR A 8 12.97 -20.71 4.29
C TYR A 8 12.33 -21.97 4.89
N GLU A 9 13.17 -22.85 5.35
CA GLU A 9 12.81 -23.97 6.21
C GLU A 9 12.97 -23.56 7.68
N TYR A 10 12.01 -23.93 8.50
CA TYR A 10 12.06 -23.68 9.94
C TYR A 10 11.98 -24.98 10.72
N ASN A 11 13.05 -25.33 11.43
CA ASN A 11 13.08 -26.48 12.31
C ASN A 11 12.39 -26.12 13.63
N LEU A 12 11.25 -26.75 13.90
CA LEU A 12 10.44 -26.47 15.10
C LEU A 12 11.09 -26.93 16.41
N VAL A 13 11.93 -27.97 16.36
CA VAL A 13 12.60 -28.52 17.54
C VAL A 13 13.78 -27.64 17.92
N GLU A 14 14.67 -27.38 16.97
CA GLU A 14 15.87 -26.57 17.19
C GLU A 14 15.62 -25.07 17.16
N LYS A 15 14.40 -24.65 16.74
CA LYS A 15 14.02 -23.23 16.53
C LYS A 15 14.99 -22.48 15.59
N LYS A 16 15.53 -23.21 14.61
CA LYS A 16 16.47 -22.67 13.62
C LYS A 16 15.79 -22.41 12.28
N LYS A 17 16.25 -21.36 11.61
CA LYS A 17 15.76 -20.94 10.29
C LYS A 17 16.89 -21.05 9.27
N ILE A 18 16.63 -21.77 8.18
CA ILE A 18 17.53 -21.92 7.03
C ILE A 18 16.87 -21.27 5.81
N VAL A 19 17.57 -20.33 5.18
CA VAL A 19 17.08 -19.70 3.94
C VAL A 19 17.33 -20.65 2.77
N LEU A 20 16.27 -21.09 2.12
CA LEU A 20 16.32 -21.98 0.94
C LEU A 20 16.42 -21.19 -0.36
N LYS A 21 15.67 -20.07 -0.46
CA LYS A 21 15.64 -19.25 -1.66
C LYS A 21 15.33 -17.80 -1.31
N LYS A 22 16.00 -16.87 -1.97
CA LYS A 22 15.72 -15.44 -1.91
C LYS A 22 15.50 -14.92 -3.33
N GLN A 23 14.48 -14.10 -3.52
CA GLN A 23 14.26 -13.42 -4.79
C GLN A 23 15.45 -12.52 -5.08
N GLU A 24 16.09 -12.72 -6.22
CA GLU A 24 17.18 -11.88 -6.69
C GLU A 24 16.64 -10.60 -7.35
N ILE A 25 17.34 -9.52 -7.13
CA ILE A 25 17.08 -8.22 -7.76
C ILE A 25 18.35 -7.83 -8.53
N PRO A 26 18.38 -8.07 -9.85
CA PRO A 26 19.61 -7.88 -10.65
C PRO A 26 20.21 -6.46 -10.58
N SER A 27 19.34 -5.43 -10.43
CA SER A 27 19.74 -4.04 -10.26
C SER A 27 20.30 -3.71 -8.88
N GLY A 28 20.37 -4.68 -7.99
CA GLY A 28 20.68 -4.48 -6.59
C GLY A 28 19.47 -3.96 -5.79
N HIS A 29 19.46 -4.25 -4.49
CA HIS A 29 18.42 -3.78 -3.58
C HIS A 29 18.93 -3.75 -2.14
N ASN A 30 18.74 -2.62 -1.48
CA ASN A 30 19.02 -2.48 -0.06
C ASN A 30 17.74 -2.01 0.67
N PRO A 31 17.07 -2.88 1.46
CA PRO A 31 15.86 -2.54 2.17
C PRO A 31 15.99 -1.32 3.09
N LYS A 32 17.19 -1.03 3.59
CA LYS A 32 17.48 0.10 4.48
C LYS A 32 17.33 1.46 3.80
N ASN A 33 17.28 1.51 2.47
CA ASN A 33 17.07 2.75 1.72
C ASN A 33 15.61 3.19 1.68
N TYR A 34 14.69 2.38 2.22
CA TYR A 34 13.26 2.61 2.10
C TYR A 34 12.58 2.62 3.46
N ILE A 35 11.50 3.40 3.55
CA ILE A 35 10.62 3.48 4.70
C ILE A 35 9.24 2.96 4.30
N THR A 36 8.65 2.14 5.15
CA THR A 36 7.23 1.79 5.09
C THR A 36 6.50 2.30 6.31
N LYS A 37 5.32 2.87 6.11
CA LYS A 37 4.43 3.31 7.20
C LYS A 37 3.01 2.81 6.94
N ARG A 38 2.27 2.58 8.03
CA ARG A 38 0.82 2.43 8.02
C ARG A 38 0.23 3.65 8.71
N ILE A 39 -0.57 4.40 7.96
CA ILE A 39 -1.30 5.57 8.45
C ILE A 39 -2.79 5.37 8.21
N PHE A 40 -3.62 6.28 8.74
CA PHE A 40 -5.06 6.16 8.66
C PHE A 40 -5.68 7.51 8.26
N ALA A 41 -6.34 7.56 7.11
CA ALA A 41 -7.20 8.66 6.75
C ALA A 41 -8.59 8.48 7.40
N LYS A 42 -9.34 9.58 7.50
CA LYS A 42 -10.73 9.56 7.97
C LYS A 42 -11.65 9.77 6.79
N SER A 43 -12.57 8.84 6.54
CA SER A 43 -13.64 8.98 5.55
C SER A 43 -14.69 10.00 6.02
N LYS A 44 -15.55 10.46 5.11
CA LYS A 44 -16.65 11.40 5.41
C LYS A 44 -17.58 10.89 6.51
N ASP A 45 -17.83 9.59 6.56
CA ASP A 45 -18.67 8.93 7.56
C ASP A 45 -17.92 8.57 8.86
N GLY A 46 -16.65 9.00 8.98
CA GLY A 46 -15.81 8.80 10.16
C GLY A 46 -15.04 7.49 10.20
N GLU A 47 -15.21 6.59 9.23
CA GLU A 47 -14.44 5.35 9.17
C GLU A 47 -12.94 5.61 8.95
N LYS A 48 -12.10 4.83 9.63
CA LYS A 48 -10.64 4.90 9.46
C LYS A 48 -10.20 4.03 8.29
N ILE A 49 -9.63 4.65 7.27
CA ILE A 49 -9.14 4.01 6.05
C ILE A 49 -7.65 3.74 6.24
N PRO A 50 -7.19 2.48 6.26
CA PRO A 50 -5.77 2.18 6.36
C PRO A 50 -5.05 2.52 5.05
N ILE A 51 -3.89 3.16 5.14
CA ILE A 51 -3.04 3.47 3.98
C ILE A 51 -1.64 2.93 4.26
N SER A 52 -1.14 2.08 3.35
CA SER A 52 0.25 1.61 3.38
C SER A 52 1.11 2.47 2.47
N ILE A 53 2.18 3.04 3.01
CA ILE A 53 3.10 3.92 2.30
C ILE A 53 4.45 3.26 2.13
N LEU A 54 5.05 3.44 0.96
CA LEU A 54 6.42 3.12 0.64
C LEU A 54 7.11 4.33 0.03
N LYS A 55 8.24 4.75 0.58
CA LYS A 55 9.08 5.83 0.06
C LYS A 55 10.56 5.59 0.37
N ARG A 56 11.46 6.31 -0.28
CA ARG A 56 12.87 6.33 0.11
C ARG A 56 13.09 7.15 1.38
N ASN A 57 14.20 6.90 2.08
CA ASN A 57 14.58 7.63 3.29
C ASN A 57 14.76 9.14 3.02
N ASN A 58 15.24 9.50 1.83
CA ASN A 58 15.51 10.86 1.40
C ASN A 58 14.40 11.49 0.55
N THR A 59 13.20 10.87 0.50
CA THR A 59 12.04 11.44 -0.19
C THR A 59 11.60 12.73 0.52
N LEU A 60 11.52 13.82 -0.23
CA LEU A 60 11.11 15.13 0.27
C LEU A 60 9.62 15.16 0.63
N GLU A 61 9.23 16.17 1.41
CA GLU A 61 7.82 16.52 1.56
C GLU A 61 7.24 16.97 0.22
N ASN A 62 5.92 16.83 0.07
CA ASN A 62 5.21 17.18 -1.16
C ASN A 62 5.79 16.49 -2.41
N SER A 63 6.22 15.24 -2.29
CA SER A 63 6.71 14.46 -3.44
C SER A 63 5.54 13.92 -4.28
N PRO A 64 5.75 13.72 -5.60
CA PRO A 64 4.75 13.03 -6.43
C PRO A 64 4.36 11.70 -5.81
N THR A 65 3.06 11.43 -5.74
CA THR A 65 2.53 10.23 -5.08
C THR A 65 1.64 9.44 -6.02
N LEU A 66 1.94 8.16 -6.18
CA LEU A 66 1.02 7.21 -6.82
C LEU A 66 0.15 6.58 -5.73
N LEU A 67 -1.13 6.99 -5.67
CA LEU A 67 -2.12 6.39 -4.80
C LEU A 67 -2.88 5.29 -5.55
N TYR A 68 -2.82 4.07 -5.02
CA TYR A 68 -3.55 2.92 -5.55
C TYR A 68 -4.64 2.46 -4.58
N GLY A 69 -5.83 2.18 -5.10
CA GLY A 69 -6.93 1.57 -4.37
C GLY A 69 -7.75 0.69 -5.30
N TYR A 70 -8.19 -0.49 -4.83
CA TYR A 70 -8.99 -1.41 -5.64
C TYR A 70 -10.46 -1.44 -5.19
N GLY A 71 -10.73 -1.86 -3.98
CA GLY A 71 -12.03 -1.78 -3.33
C GLY A 71 -13.15 -2.60 -3.98
N SER A 72 -12.85 -3.76 -4.56
CA SER A 72 -13.85 -4.62 -5.21
C SER A 72 -13.67 -6.10 -4.86
N TYR A 73 -14.74 -6.88 -5.01
CA TYR A 73 -14.79 -8.34 -4.87
C TYR A 73 -14.25 -8.90 -3.54
N GLY A 74 -14.12 -8.07 -2.51
CA GLY A 74 -13.51 -8.48 -1.24
C GLY A 74 -12.00 -8.74 -1.33
N ILE A 75 -11.34 -8.29 -2.39
CA ILE A 75 -9.90 -8.48 -2.57
C ILE A 75 -9.15 -7.45 -1.75
N SER A 76 -8.33 -7.92 -0.82
CA SER A 76 -7.36 -7.10 -0.09
C SER A 76 -6.08 -6.99 -0.90
N ILE A 77 -5.59 -5.78 -1.12
CA ILE A 77 -4.33 -5.56 -1.83
C ILE A 77 -3.18 -5.63 -0.82
N PRO A 78 -2.36 -6.72 -0.86
CA PRO A 78 -1.30 -6.86 0.10
C PRO A 78 -0.18 -5.84 -0.15
N PRO A 79 0.39 -5.24 0.90
CA PRO A 79 1.56 -4.38 0.80
C PRO A 79 2.83 -5.22 0.61
N SER A 80 2.86 -6.06 -0.43
CA SER A 80 3.96 -6.95 -0.77
C SER A 80 5.13 -6.21 -1.42
N PHE A 81 6.28 -6.86 -1.52
CA PHE A 81 7.42 -6.40 -2.30
C PHE A 81 7.10 -6.43 -3.80
N SER A 82 7.56 -5.42 -4.54
CA SER A 82 7.48 -5.37 -6.00
C SER A 82 8.63 -4.51 -6.55
N ALA A 83 9.44 -5.09 -7.43
CA ALA A 83 10.55 -4.38 -8.07
C ALA A 83 10.05 -3.21 -8.95
N SER A 84 8.92 -3.38 -9.64
CA SER A 84 8.33 -2.32 -10.46
C SER A 84 7.88 -1.10 -9.63
N ARG A 85 7.34 -1.31 -8.42
CA ARG A 85 7.00 -0.21 -7.50
C ARG A 85 8.26 0.50 -7.02
N LEU A 86 9.34 -0.23 -6.74
CA LEU A 86 10.60 0.38 -6.33
C LEU A 86 11.18 1.28 -7.43
N SER A 87 11.02 0.94 -8.70
CA SER A 87 11.45 1.80 -9.82
C SER A 87 10.83 3.20 -9.76
N LEU A 88 9.55 3.32 -9.36
CA LEU A 88 8.89 4.62 -9.15
C LEU A 88 9.45 5.33 -7.90
N VAL A 89 9.59 4.58 -6.81
CA VAL A 89 10.07 5.12 -5.53
C VAL A 89 11.53 5.58 -5.63
N ASP A 90 12.35 4.89 -6.41
CA ASP A 90 13.75 5.27 -6.67
C ASP A 90 13.88 6.58 -7.45
N ARG A 91 12.84 6.96 -8.19
CA ARG A 91 12.72 8.26 -8.86
C ARG A 91 12.20 9.39 -7.96
N GLY A 92 12.08 9.13 -6.66
CA GLY A 92 11.64 10.13 -5.67
C GLY A 92 10.12 10.17 -5.43
N MET A 93 9.34 9.25 -6.03
CA MET A 93 7.90 9.17 -5.79
C MET A 93 7.59 8.48 -4.46
N VAL A 94 6.42 8.81 -3.91
CA VAL A 94 5.77 8.03 -2.86
C VAL A 94 4.81 7.04 -3.49
N TYR A 95 4.81 5.79 -3.05
CA TYR A 95 3.80 4.79 -3.42
C TYR A 95 2.89 4.53 -2.22
N ALA A 96 1.59 4.71 -2.41
CA ALA A 96 0.59 4.53 -1.37
C ALA A 96 -0.50 3.55 -1.81
N ILE A 97 -0.92 2.65 -0.92
CA ILE A 97 -2.07 1.77 -1.11
C ILE A 97 -3.14 2.17 -0.10
N ALA A 98 -4.27 2.70 -0.57
CA ALA A 98 -5.46 2.88 0.24
C ALA A 98 -6.25 1.57 0.29
N HIS A 99 -6.44 1.02 1.48
CA HIS A 99 -7.20 -0.20 1.72
C HIS A 99 -8.68 0.14 1.90
N ILE A 100 -9.29 0.59 0.80
CA ILE A 100 -10.64 1.14 0.75
C ILE A 100 -11.73 0.07 0.92
N ARG A 101 -12.95 0.49 1.30
CA ARG A 101 -14.12 -0.39 1.39
C ARG A 101 -14.41 -1.09 0.06
N GLY A 102 -14.98 -2.29 0.15
CA GLY A 102 -15.13 -3.22 -0.98
C GLY A 102 -14.01 -4.26 -1.06
N GLY A 103 -12.84 -4.01 -0.42
CA GLY A 103 -11.87 -5.03 -0.01
C GLY A 103 -12.26 -5.70 1.31
N MET A 104 -11.43 -6.62 1.81
CA MET A 104 -11.62 -7.29 3.10
C MET A 104 -10.57 -6.93 4.15
N ASP A 105 -9.84 -5.84 3.97
CA ASP A 105 -8.72 -5.44 4.83
C ASP A 105 -9.11 -5.23 6.30
N LYS A 106 -10.37 -4.86 6.56
CA LYS A 106 -10.98 -4.78 7.89
C LYS A 106 -12.09 -5.82 8.09
N GLY A 107 -12.06 -6.91 7.34
CA GLY A 107 -13.01 -8.01 7.44
C GLY A 107 -14.29 -7.85 6.62
N LYS A 108 -15.26 -8.77 6.83
CA LYS A 108 -16.46 -8.91 5.99
C LYS A 108 -17.37 -7.66 5.96
N LYS A 109 -17.44 -6.90 7.07
CA LYS A 109 -18.20 -5.65 7.11
C LYS A 109 -17.62 -4.63 6.15
N TRP A 110 -16.30 -4.50 6.08
CA TRP A 110 -15.56 -3.60 5.18
C TRP A 110 -15.89 -3.87 3.72
N TYR A 111 -15.98 -5.15 3.35
CA TYR A 111 -16.43 -5.57 2.02
C TYR A 111 -17.88 -5.18 1.74
N LYS A 112 -18.80 -5.51 2.68
CA LYS A 112 -20.24 -5.24 2.51
C LYS A 112 -20.53 -3.74 2.38
N ASP A 113 -19.79 -2.91 3.09
CA ASP A 113 -19.99 -1.45 3.10
C ASP A 113 -19.35 -0.74 1.90
N GLY A 114 -18.75 -1.47 0.94
CA GLY A 114 -18.18 -0.95 -0.29
C GLY A 114 -18.67 -1.63 -1.56
N LYS A 115 -19.81 -2.34 -1.54
CA LYS A 115 -20.37 -3.01 -2.72
C LYS A 115 -21.80 -2.63 -3.03
N LYS A 116 -22.25 -2.90 -4.27
CA LYS A 116 -23.61 -2.63 -4.75
C LYS A 116 -24.02 -1.17 -4.46
N GLU A 117 -25.15 -0.98 -3.78
CA GLU A 117 -25.70 0.35 -3.43
C GLU A 117 -24.75 1.19 -2.58
N LYS A 118 -23.83 0.54 -1.87
CA LYS A 118 -22.79 1.20 -1.05
C LYS A 118 -21.45 1.41 -1.77
N LYS A 119 -21.38 1.16 -3.08
CA LYS A 119 -20.12 1.28 -3.85
C LYS A 119 -19.52 2.68 -3.79
N ILE A 120 -20.35 3.70 -3.63
CA ILE A 120 -19.92 5.08 -3.47
C ILE A 120 -18.92 5.26 -2.31
N ASN A 121 -19.06 4.48 -1.23
CA ASN A 121 -18.14 4.54 -0.09
C ASN A 121 -16.70 4.18 -0.48
N SER A 122 -16.49 3.28 -1.44
CA SER A 122 -15.14 2.95 -1.93
C SER A 122 -14.48 4.15 -2.62
N LEU A 123 -15.26 4.91 -3.40
CA LEU A 123 -14.77 6.11 -4.09
C LEU A 123 -14.49 7.23 -3.08
N GLU A 124 -15.39 7.44 -2.13
CA GLU A 124 -15.20 8.43 -1.06
C GLU A 124 -14.00 8.12 -0.18
N ASP A 125 -13.75 6.84 0.11
CA ASP A 125 -12.55 6.41 0.83
C ASP A 125 -11.28 6.75 0.04
N LEU A 126 -11.27 6.53 -1.27
CA LEU A 126 -10.12 6.86 -2.12
C LEU A 126 -9.87 8.37 -2.16
N ILE A 127 -10.92 9.16 -2.35
CA ILE A 127 -10.84 10.64 -2.35
C ILE A 127 -10.34 11.14 -0.99
N SER A 128 -10.92 10.64 0.11
CA SER A 128 -10.51 11.02 1.47
C SER A 128 -9.05 10.66 1.74
N SER A 129 -8.59 9.50 1.24
CA SER A 129 -7.18 9.10 1.33
C SER A 129 -6.27 10.05 0.56
N ALA A 130 -6.69 10.49 -0.62
CA ALA A 130 -5.96 11.42 -1.45
C ALA A 130 -5.82 12.79 -0.77
N LEU A 131 -6.92 13.35 -0.28
CA LEU A 131 -6.93 14.63 0.44
C LEU A 131 -6.05 14.58 1.70
N PHE A 132 -6.16 13.51 2.47
CA PHE A 132 -5.35 13.29 3.66
C PHE A 132 -3.85 13.26 3.35
N LEU A 133 -3.42 12.57 2.28
CA LEU A 133 -2.01 12.54 1.88
C LEU A 133 -1.49 13.94 1.48
N LYS A 134 -2.35 14.79 0.92
CA LYS A 134 -2.02 16.18 0.61
C LYS A 134 -1.92 17.05 1.87
N GLU A 135 -2.88 16.95 2.79
CA GLU A 135 -2.89 17.67 4.06
C GLU A 135 -1.66 17.33 4.92
N GLU A 136 -1.26 16.06 4.95
CA GLU A 136 -0.07 15.58 5.66
C GLU A 136 1.25 15.90 4.93
N LYS A 137 1.22 16.66 3.84
CA LYS A 137 2.38 17.04 3.01
C LYS A 137 3.19 15.85 2.49
N ILE A 138 2.56 14.70 2.39
CA ILE A 138 3.16 13.49 1.79
C ILE A 138 3.14 13.62 0.27
N SER A 139 2.09 14.24 -0.28
CA SER A 139 1.88 14.40 -1.71
C SER A 139 1.71 15.86 -2.12
N SER A 140 2.39 16.28 -3.20
CA SER A 140 2.15 17.58 -3.86
C SER A 140 1.01 17.49 -4.87
N ASP A 141 1.04 16.45 -5.72
CA ASP A 141 0.05 16.18 -6.76
C ASP A 141 -0.29 14.70 -6.77
N LEU A 142 -1.57 14.41 -6.97
CA LEU A 142 -2.12 13.07 -7.03
C LEU A 142 -2.39 12.69 -8.48
N SER A 143 -1.55 11.85 -9.07
CA SER A 143 -1.95 11.10 -10.24
C SER A 143 -2.71 9.85 -9.77
N SER A 144 -4.04 9.83 -9.94
CA SER A 144 -4.86 8.64 -9.72
C SER A 144 -4.83 7.78 -10.97
N HIS A 145 -4.41 6.52 -10.85
CA HIS A 145 -4.66 5.51 -11.86
C HIS A 145 -5.86 4.69 -11.39
N GLY A 146 -7.04 5.07 -11.84
CA GLY A 146 -8.22 4.24 -11.77
C GLY A 146 -8.16 3.23 -12.92
N GLY A 147 -8.17 1.92 -12.61
CA GLY A 147 -8.41 0.92 -13.64
C GLY A 147 -9.78 1.19 -14.27
N ARG A 148 -9.82 1.34 -15.58
CA ARG A 148 -11.07 1.27 -16.33
C ARG A 148 -11.45 -0.20 -16.42
N GLU A 149 -12.61 -0.57 -15.91
CA GLU A 149 -13.40 -1.70 -16.37
C GLU A 149 -14.47 -1.19 -17.34
#